data_a43ebdc9cb48974d561300bdd7e8fb73
#
_entry.id   a43ebdc9cb48974d561300bdd7e8fb73
#
_cell.length_a   1.000
_cell.length_b   1.000
_cell.length_c   1.000
_cell.angle_alpha   90.00
_cell.angle_beta   90.00
_cell.angle_gamma   90.00
#
_symmetry.space_group_name_H-M   'P 1'
#
loop_
_entity.id
_entity.type
_entity.pdbx_description
1 polymer ?
#
loop_
_entity_poly.entity_id
_entity_poly.type
_entity_poly.pdbx_seq_one_letter_code
_entity_poly.pdbx_strand_id
1 'polypeptide(L)'
;MTEWTSQAVASRFAEAARTARRLPPVRVQGHFNVWPPFVRTEAEVLCAEAPPPRRFPPSPAEIERMLVTMRWVQWLEVEQRHLVWMRAERYRWEDIGKRFGYAPRTAQRHWHSAIRTIELKLFTR
;
A
#
# COMPACT_ATOMS: atom_id res chain seq x y z
N MET A 1 5.10 -26.29 6.46
CA MET A 1 6.11 -25.23 6.24
C MET A 1 5.75 -24.46 5.00
N THR A 2 5.53 -23.17 5.18
CA THR A 2 5.25 -22.30 4.04
C THR A 2 6.58 -21.90 3.41
N GLU A 3 6.85 -22.41 2.24
CA GLU A 3 8.00 -21.95 1.48
C GLU A 3 7.69 -20.54 0.94
N TRP A 4 8.49 -19.58 1.33
CA TRP A 4 8.37 -18.23 0.83
C TRP A 4 9.12 -18.11 -0.49
N THR A 5 8.37 -18.10 -1.57
CA THR A 5 8.91 -17.83 -2.90
C THR A 5 8.77 -16.34 -3.22
N SER A 6 9.52 -15.85 -4.19
CA SER A 6 9.41 -14.47 -4.65
C SER A 6 7.96 -14.12 -5.03
N GLN A 7 7.27 -15.05 -5.66
CA GLN A 7 5.88 -14.86 -6.04
C GLN A 7 4.94 -14.76 -4.83
N ALA A 8 5.19 -15.60 -3.81
CA ALA A 8 4.40 -15.55 -2.57
C ALA A 8 4.60 -14.22 -1.84
N VAL A 9 5.84 -13.74 -1.78
CA VAL A 9 6.15 -12.43 -1.17
C VAL A 9 5.45 -11.31 -1.93
N ALA A 10 5.54 -11.32 -3.27
CA ALA A 10 4.87 -10.34 -4.11
C ALA A 10 3.35 -10.35 -3.92
N SER A 11 2.76 -11.54 -3.82
CA SER A 11 1.33 -11.70 -3.56
C SER A 11 0.91 -11.11 -2.22
N ARG A 12 1.75 -11.27 -1.20
CA ARG A 12 1.50 -10.68 0.13
C ARG A 12 1.53 -9.15 0.09
N PHE A 13 2.45 -8.57 -0.66
CA PHE A 13 2.48 -7.12 -0.85
C PHE A 13 1.25 -6.62 -1.60
N ALA A 14 0.81 -7.31 -2.63
CA ALA A 14 -0.40 -6.95 -3.37
C ALA A 14 -1.63 -7.01 -2.47
N GLU A 15 -1.76 -8.05 -1.65
CA GLU A 15 -2.83 -8.17 -0.67
C GLU A 15 -2.78 -7.04 0.36
N ALA A 16 -1.59 -6.73 0.88
CA ALA A 16 -1.40 -5.66 1.85
C ALA A 16 -1.84 -4.31 1.28
N ALA A 17 -1.49 -4.01 0.03
CA ALA A 17 -1.91 -2.77 -0.62
C ALA A 17 -3.43 -2.70 -0.77
N ARG A 18 -4.08 -3.79 -1.16
CA ARG A 18 -5.54 -3.85 -1.26
C ARG A 18 -6.20 -3.65 0.11
N THR A 19 -5.67 -4.30 1.14
CA THR A 19 -6.18 -4.18 2.50
C THR A 19 -6.05 -2.74 3.01
N ALA A 20 -4.89 -2.11 2.78
CA ALA A 20 -4.65 -0.74 3.19
C ALA A 20 -5.65 0.24 2.56
N ARG A 21 -6.02 0.02 1.30
CA ARG A 21 -7.03 0.86 0.62
C ARG A 21 -8.43 0.68 1.19
N ARG A 22 -8.71 -0.45 1.80
CA ARG A 22 -10.02 -0.76 2.38
C ARG A 22 -10.15 -0.30 3.83
N LEU A 23 -9.05 0.15 4.44
CA LEU A 23 -9.08 0.67 5.80
C LEU A 23 -9.85 1.99 5.85
N PRO A 24 -10.61 2.24 6.93
CA PRO A 24 -11.28 3.53 7.09
C PRO A 24 -10.25 4.64 7.26
N PRO A 25 -10.60 5.88 6.85
CA PRO A 25 -9.70 7.02 7.03
C PRO A 25 -9.40 7.24 8.51
N VAL A 26 -8.12 7.42 8.80
CA VAL A 26 -7.68 7.69 10.18
C VAL A 26 -8.00 9.13 10.53
N ARG A 27 -8.79 9.32 11.57
CA ARG A 27 -9.01 10.64 12.16
C ARG A 27 -7.87 10.89 13.15
N VAL A 28 -7.06 11.89 12.86
CA VAL A 28 -5.98 12.27 13.77
C VAL A 28 -6.60 12.98 14.98
N GLN A 29 -6.43 12.40 16.16
CA GLN A 29 -6.85 13.05 17.40
C GLN A 29 -6.05 14.34 17.57
N GLY A 30 -6.73 15.44 17.87
CA GLY A 30 -6.10 16.74 18.04
C GLY A 30 -6.40 17.74 16.93
N HIS A 31 -6.88 17.30 15.79
CA HIS A 31 -7.43 18.20 14.78
C HIS A 31 -8.92 18.37 15.02
N PHE A 32 -9.23 19.21 16.00
CA PHE A 32 -10.61 19.65 16.13
C PHE A 32 -10.86 20.68 15.03
N ASN A 33 -11.91 20.45 14.27
CA ASN A 33 -12.40 21.48 13.41
C ASN A 33 -12.99 22.57 14.32
N VAL A 34 -12.23 23.65 14.54
CA VAL A 34 -12.62 24.77 15.39
C VAL A 34 -13.77 25.57 14.76
N TRP A 35 -14.04 25.31 13.49
CA TRP A 35 -15.12 25.95 12.76
C TRP A 35 -16.45 25.33 13.16
N PRO A 36 -17.48 26.17 13.43
CA PRO A 36 -18.81 25.62 13.67
C PRO A 36 -19.25 24.77 12.48
N PRO A 37 -20.02 23.70 12.71
CA PRO A 37 -20.48 22.88 11.61
C PRO A 37 -21.21 23.74 10.60
N PHE A 38 -20.64 23.87 9.42
CA PHE A 38 -21.28 24.60 8.33
C PHE A 38 -22.53 23.87 7.92
N VAL A 39 -23.65 24.55 7.96
CA VAL A 39 -24.84 24.09 7.26
C VAL A 39 -24.50 24.18 5.78
N ARG A 40 -24.30 23.05 5.15
CA ARG A 40 -24.05 23.00 3.71
C ARG A 40 -25.28 23.55 2.99
N THR A 41 -25.05 24.48 2.07
CA THR A 41 -26.13 24.95 1.21
C THR A 41 -26.60 23.81 0.31
N GLU A 42 -27.85 23.85 -0.15
CA GLU A 42 -28.39 22.84 -1.06
C GLU A 42 -27.48 22.67 -2.30
N ALA A 43 -26.90 23.76 -2.80
CA ALA A 43 -25.99 23.73 -3.93
C ALA A 43 -24.72 22.94 -3.61
N GLU A 44 -24.17 23.07 -2.41
CA GLU A 44 -23.00 22.31 -1.98
C GLU A 44 -23.32 20.83 -1.82
N VAL A 45 -24.51 20.52 -1.31
CA VAL A 45 -24.96 19.13 -1.19
C VAL A 45 -25.15 18.49 -2.58
N LEU A 46 -25.68 19.25 -3.53
CA LEU A 46 -25.87 18.78 -4.91
C LEU A 46 -24.55 18.65 -5.65
N CYS A 47 -23.56 19.49 -5.34
CA CYS A 47 -22.22 19.42 -5.92
C CYS A 47 -21.29 18.46 -5.18
N ALA A 48 -21.69 17.97 -4.00
CA ALA A 48 -20.92 16.96 -3.29
C ALA A 48 -20.87 15.68 -4.15
N GLU A 49 -19.66 15.19 -4.36
CA GLU A 49 -19.49 13.92 -5.05
C GLU A 49 -20.28 12.83 -4.34
N ALA A 50 -20.87 11.94 -5.13
CA ALA A 50 -21.55 10.78 -4.56
C ALA A 50 -20.60 10.06 -3.59
N PRO A 51 -21.10 9.62 -2.41
CA PRO A 51 -20.25 8.88 -1.49
C PRO A 51 -19.60 7.71 -2.21
N PRO A 52 -18.31 7.46 -1.98
CA PRO A 52 -17.63 6.35 -2.63
C PRO A 52 -18.40 5.05 -2.36
N PRO A 53 -18.44 4.12 -3.33
CA PRO A 53 -19.17 2.87 -3.13
C PRO A 53 -18.70 2.20 -1.83
N ARG A 54 -19.66 1.65 -1.09
CA ARG A 54 -19.37 0.94 0.15
C ARG A 54 -18.39 -0.17 -0.13
N ARG A 55 -17.19 -0.04 0.43
CA ARG A 55 -16.19 -1.10 0.39
C ARG A 55 -16.39 -1.97 1.61
N PHE A 56 -16.31 -3.27 1.41
CA PHE A 56 -16.31 -4.19 2.54
C PHE A 56 -15.07 -3.92 3.39
N PRO A 57 -15.23 -3.73 4.72
CA PRO A 57 -14.08 -3.55 5.58
C PRO A 57 -13.20 -4.81 5.55
N PRO A 58 -11.88 -4.68 5.69
CA PRO A 58 -11.02 -5.84 5.74
C PRO A 58 -11.28 -6.68 6.98
N SER A 59 -11.13 -7.99 6.85
CA SER A 59 -11.24 -8.90 7.99
C SER A 59 -10.05 -8.75 8.93
N PRO A 60 -10.17 -9.13 10.23
CA PRO A 60 -9.02 -9.11 11.14
C PRO A 60 -7.83 -9.91 10.64
N ALA A 61 -8.08 -11.05 9.97
CA ALA A 61 -7.01 -11.87 9.40
C ALA A 61 -6.26 -11.14 8.28
N GLU A 62 -6.97 -10.41 7.44
CA GLU A 62 -6.36 -9.59 6.38
C GLU A 62 -5.49 -8.48 6.97
N ILE A 63 -5.96 -7.83 8.03
CA ILE A 63 -5.21 -6.79 8.73
C ILE A 63 -3.93 -7.36 9.36
N GLU A 64 -4.01 -8.53 9.98
CA GLU A 64 -2.84 -9.21 10.54
C GLU A 64 -1.78 -9.50 9.47
N ARG A 65 -2.22 -10.05 8.34
CA ARG A 65 -1.30 -10.31 7.22
C ARG A 65 -0.68 -9.03 6.68
N MET A 66 -1.46 -7.96 6.60
CA MET A 66 -0.95 -6.64 6.20
C MET A 66 0.14 -6.15 7.17
N LEU A 67 -0.10 -6.26 8.47
CA LEU A 67 0.87 -5.82 9.48
C LEU A 67 2.17 -6.63 9.42
N VAL A 68 2.07 -7.94 9.21
CA VAL A 68 3.25 -8.79 9.00
C VAL A 68 4.03 -8.33 7.77
N THR A 69 3.35 -8.08 6.67
CA THR A 69 3.97 -7.59 5.43
C THR A 69 4.64 -6.23 5.63
N MET A 70 4.02 -5.35 6.39
CA MET A 70 4.58 -4.04 6.73
C MET A 70 5.89 -4.15 7.53
N ARG A 71 6.05 -5.19 8.33
CA ARG A 71 7.31 -5.46 9.03
C ARG A 71 8.43 -5.82 8.07
N TRP A 72 8.11 -6.55 7.00
CA TRP A 72 9.10 -6.93 5.98
C TRP A 72 9.68 -5.70 5.27
N VAL A 73 8.89 -4.66 5.10
CA VAL A 73 9.30 -3.42 4.46
C VAL A 73 10.47 -2.77 5.20
N GLN A 74 10.55 -2.95 6.51
CA GLN A 74 11.62 -2.38 7.34
C GLN A 74 13.01 -2.97 7.00
N TRP A 75 13.06 -4.12 6.37
CA TRP A 75 14.32 -4.76 5.95
C TRP A 75 14.89 -4.14 4.67
N LEU A 76 14.11 -3.30 4.02
CA LEU A 76 14.48 -2.68 2.75
C LEU A 76 14.95 -1.23 2.99
N GLU A 77 15.76 -0.74 2.04
CA GLU A 77 16.09 0.68 2.00
C GLU A 77 14.87 1.50 1.58
N VAL A 78 14.87 2.78 1.91
CA VAL A 78 13.72 3.66 1.67
C VAL A 78 13.28 3.64 0.19
N GLU A 79 14.23 3.70 -0.72
CA GLU A 79 13.96 3.65 -2.17
C GLU A 79 13.28 2.36 -2.57
N GLN A 80 13.78 1.23 -2.06
CA GLN A 80 13.21 -0.08 -2.31
C GLN A 80 11.80 -0.21 -1.74
N ARG A 81 11.55 0.38 -0.58
CA ARG A 81 10.21 0.39 0.04
C ARG A 81 9.18 1.05 -0.88
N HIS A 82 9.51 2.21 -1.40
CA HIS A 82 8.61 2.94 -2.30
C HIS A 82 8.38 2.17 -3.59
N LEU A 83 9.42 1.60 -4.15
CA LEU A 83 9.34 0.84 -5.40
C LEU A 83 8.47 -0.40 -5.24
N VAL A 84 8.68 -1.18 -4.19
CA VAL A 84 7.90 -2.38 -3.91
C VAL A 84 6.44 -2.02 -3.66
N TRP A 85 6.20 -0.95 -2.92
CA TRP A 85 4.83 -0.51 -2.61
C TRP A 85 4.10 -0.01 -3.86
N MET A 86 4.77 0.76 -4.71
CA MET A 86 4.19 1.20 -5.98
C MET A 86 3.79 0.01 -6.85
N ARG A 87 4.65 -0.99 -6.93
CA ARG A 87 4.31 -2.19 -7.71
C ARG A 87 3.16 -2.98 -7.07
N ALA A 88 3.09 -3.04 -5.75
CA ALA A 88 1.97 -3.65 -5.03
C ALA A 88 0.64 -2.96 -5.36
N GLU A 89 0.67 -1.66 -5.57
CA GLU A 89 -0.49 -0.87 -6.00
C GLU A 89 -0.76 -0.98 -7.51
N ARG A 90 -0.04 -1.82 -8.21
CA ARG A 90 -0.19 -2.11 -9.65
C ARG A 90 0.21 -0.98 -10.59
N TYR A 91 1.14 -0.13 -10.18
CA TYR A 91 1.73 0.83 -11.10
C TYR A 91 2.53 0.09 -12.18
N ARG A 92 2.46 0.60 -13.39
CA ARG A 92 3.24 0.04 -14.49
C ARG A 92 4.73 0.33 -14.30
N TRP A 93 5.56 -0.55 -14.82
CA TRP A 93 7.01 -0.38 -14.74
C TRP A 93 7.50 0.94 -15.35
N GLU A 94 6.82 1.40 -16.38
CA GLU A 94 7.12 2.70 -17.00
C GLU A 94 6.90 3.86 -16.03
N ASP A 95 5.80 3.86 -15.31
CA ASP A 95 5.47 4.89 -14.34
C ASP A 95 6.42 4.87 -13.14
N ILE A 96 6.76 3.67 -12.67
CA ILE A 96 7.72 3.49 -11.59
C ILE A 96 9.09 4.00 -12.03
N GLY A 97 9.52 3.65 -13.23
CA GLY A 97 10.79 4.10 -13.80
C GLY A 97 10.87 5.60 -13.90
N LYS A 98 9.79 6.26 -14.34
CA LYS A 98 9.74 7.73 -14.43
C LYS A 98 9.92 8.40 -13.07
N ARG A 99 9.32 7.85 -12.03
CA ARG A 99 9.42 8.42 -10.69
C ARG A 99 10.84 8.35 -10.14
N PHE A 100 11.55 7.26 -10.40
CA PHE A 100 12.91 7.04 -9.88
C PHE A 100 14.02 7.41 -10.87
N GLY A 101 13.67 7.75 -12.09
CA GLY A 101 14.65 8.01 -13.13
C GLY A 101 15.30 6.75 -13.69
N TYR A 102 14.62 5.62 -13.64
CA TYR A 102 15.10 4.34 -14.15
C TYR A 102 14.39 3.94 -15.44
N ALA A 103 15.07 3.17 -16.28
CA ALA A 103 14.41 2.46 -17.36
C ALA A 103 13.46 1.39 -16.75
N PRO A 104 12.35 1.04 -17.43
CA PRO A 104 11.42 0.03 -16.89
C PRO A 104 12.10 -1.29 -16.50
N ARG A 105 13.05 -1.73 -17.31
CA ARG A 105 13.82 -2.95 -17.04
C ARG A 105 14.68 -2.83 -15.78
N THR A 106 15.27 -1.68 -15.55
CA THR A 106 16.06 -1.39 -14.36
C THR A 106 15.17 -1.37 -13.12
N ALA A 107 13.97 -0.79 -13.21
CA ALA A 107 12.98 -0.80 -12.13
C ALA A 107 12.59 -2.24 -11.77
N GLN A 108 12.38 -3.11 -12.75
CA GLN A 108 12.12 -4.53 -12.53
C GLN A 108 13.27 -5.21 -11.77
N ARG A 109 14.50 -4.95 -12.16
CA ARG A 109 15.68 -5.53 -11.49
C ARG A 109 15.76 -5.11 -10.03
N HIS A 110 15.54 -3.85 -9.74
CA HIS A 110 15.53 -3.34 -8.36
C HIS A 110 14.39 -3.95 -7.55
N TRP A 111 13.24 -4.13 -8.17
CA TRP A 111 12.10 -4.80 -7.52
C TRP A 111 12.43 -6.25 -7.19
N HIS A 112 12.96 -7.01 -8.14
CA HIS A 112 13.35 -8.40 -7.92
C HIS A 112 14.41 -8.52 -6.83
N SER A 113 15.37 -7.62 -6.80
CA SER A 113 16.40 -7.57 -5.77
C SER A 113 15.79 -7.35 -4.39
N ALA A 114 14.84 -6.41 -4.26
CA ALA A 114 14.15 -6.13 -3.01
C ALA A 114 13.34 -7.33 -2.54
N ILE A 115 12.57 -7.93 -3.41
CA ILE A 115 11.77 -9.13 -3.09
C ILE A 115 12.66 -10.28 -2.65
N ARG A 116 13.77 -10.48 -3.34
CA ARG A 116 14.74 -11.52 -2.99
C ARG A 116 15.37 -11.28 -1.61
N THR A 117 15.64 -10.05 -1.26
CA THR A 117 16.14 -9.69 0.08
C THR A 117 15.16 -10.13 1.15
N ILE A 118 13.88 -9.89 0.94
CA ILE A 118 12.83 -10.31 1.89
C ILE A 118 12.74 -11.83 1.95
N GLU A 119 12.74 -12.49 0.80
CA GLU A 119 12.71 -13.95 0.71
C GLU A 119 13.85 -14.59 1.49
N LEU A 120 15.07 -14.09 1.32
CA LEU A 120 16.25 -14.59 2.03
C LEU A 120 16.14 -14.38 3.55
N LYS A 121 15.62 -13.23 3.98
CA LYS A 121 15.44 -12.96 5.40
C LYS A 121 14.35 -13.83 6.02
N LEU A 122 13.30 -14.14 5.29
CA LEU A 122 12.27 -15.06 5.75
C LEU A 122 12.79 -16.49 5.84
N PHE A 123 13.69 -16.86 4.96
CA PHE A 123 14.31 -18.19 4.96
C PHE A 123 15.24 -18.39 6.17
N THR A 124 15.94 -17.34 6.58
CA THR A 124 16.92 -17.41 7.69
C THR A 124 16.30 -17.25 9.07
N ARG A 125 15.01 -17.03 9.17
CA ARG A 125 14.31 -16.90 10.45
C ARG A 125 13.87 -18.23 11.04
#